data_d1b873cbeb86dc210f9a3483fe164522
#
_entry.id   d1b873cbeb86dc210f9a3483fe164522
#
_cell.length_a   1.000
_cell.length_b   1.000
_cell.length_c   1.000
_cell.angle_alpha   90.00
_cell.angle_beta   90.00
_cell.angle_gamma   90.00
#
_symmetry.space_group_name_H-M   'P 1'
#
loop_
_entity.id
_entity.type
_entity.pdbx_description
1 polymer ?
#
loop_
_entity_poly.entity_id
_entity_poly.type
_entity_poly.pdbx_seq_one_letter_code
_entity_poly.pdbx_strand_id
1 'polypeptide(L)'
;MKLIIFDFDGTLADTEPLITQTMMKTFRTVGLPVCTREQCRAMIGLPLKETFMQLLPIDSATGDLCAETYEQIFAVDNRPGAVGMFPHVSETLQALHQRGYLLSIATSRGRASLEAFLRDMQLMSYISHIVTVNDVERAKPYPDMVDTTLSHFRISPEDTLMVGDAIYDIQMGHNAGVRTCGVTYGNGTREQMEACAADHIIDDIADILNLV
;
A
#
# COMPACT_ATOMS: atom_id res chain seq x y z
N MET A 1 14.70 -8.45 -14.89
CA MET A 1 14.09 -7.61 -13.84
C MET A 1 15.16 -7.00 -12.98
N LYS A 2 15.02 -5.74 -12.58
CA LYS A 2 16.02 -5.00 -11.79
C LYS A 2 15.40 -4.25 -10.60
N LEU A 3 14.11 -3.92 -10.71
CA LEU A 3 13.38 -3.13 -9.74
C LEU A 3 12.09 -3.85 -9.31
N ILE A 4 11.83 -3.87 -8.01
CA ILE A 4 10.58 -4.36 -7.44
C ILE A 4 10.00 -3.24 -6.59
N ILE A 5 8.78 -2.85 -6.89
CA ILE A 5 8.03 -1.80 -6.19
C ILE A 5 6.94 -2.50 -5.39
N PHE A 6 6.94 -2.29 -4.08
CA PHE A 6 5.94 -2.88 -3.18
C PHE A 6 4.93 -1.81 -2.73
N ASP A 7 3.68 -2.17 -2.60
CA ASP A 7 2.80 -1.49 -1.66
C ASP A 7 3.22 -1.83 -0.22
N PHE A 8 2.66 -1.11 0.75
CA PHE A 8 2.98 -1.31 2.17
C PHE A 8 1.82 -1.93 2.95
N ASP A 9 0.65 -1.27 2.94
CA ASP A 9 -0.50 -1.64 3.77
C ASP A 9 -1.26 -2.83 3.16
N GLY A 10 -1.21 -4.00 3.79
CA GLY A 10 -1.77 -5.24 3.24
C GLY A 10 -0.80 -6.05 2.38
N THR A 11 0.37 -5.48 2.06
CA THR A 11 1.42 -6.17 1.27
C THR A 11 2.63 -6.53 2.11
N LEU A 12 3.25 -5.57 2.79
CA LEU A 12 4.38 -5.80 3.68
C LEU A 12 3.95 -5.87 5.15
N ALA A 13 2.93 -5.10 5.53
CA ALA A 13 2.46 -4.96 6.91
C ALA A 13 0.97 -5.27 7.03
N ASP A 14 0.60 -6.02 8.06
CA ASP A 14 -0.79 -6.33 8.42
C ASP A 14 -1.41 -5.15 9.21
N THR A 15 -1.70 -4.09 8.48
CA THR A 15 -2.24 -2.85 9.03
C THR A 15 -3.77 -2.80 9.05
N GLU A 16 -4.46 -3.76 8.41
CA GLU A 16 -5.91 -3.76 8.24
C GLU A 16 -6.67 -3.57 9.56
N PRO A 17 -6.35 -4.30 10.65
CA PRO A 17 -7.08 -4.16 11.90
C PRO A 17 -7.00 -2.73 12.49
N LEU A 18 -5.82 -2.12 12.44
CA LEU A 18 -5.61 -0.77 12.95
C LEU A 18 -6.29 0.28 12.05
N ILE A 19 -6.15 0.16 10.72
CA ILE A 19 -6.77 1.08 9.76
C ILE A 19 -8.29 1.06 9.88
N THR A 20 -8.92 -0.11 9.83
CA THR A 20 -10.38 -0.22 9.88
C THR A 20 -10.94 0.25 11.21
N GLN A 21 -10.28 -0.08 12.32
CA GLN A 21 -10.67 0.43 13.64
C GLN A 21 -10.57 1.96 13.70
N THR A 22 -9.51 2.54 13.16
CA THR A 22 -9.32 3.99 13.13
C THR A 22 -10.38 4.66 12.27
N MET A 23 -10.71 4.12 11.09
CA MET A 23 -11.81 4.62 10.26
C MET A 23 -13.14 4.62 11.02
N MET A 24 -13.46 3.52 11.69
CA MET A 24 -14.71 3.42 12.48
C MET A 24 -14.74 4.40 13.65
N LYS A 25 -13.61 4.69 14.30
CA LYS A 25 -13.48 5.73 15.32
C LYS A 25 -13.65 7.12 14.70
N THR A 26 -13.07 7.38 13.54
CA THR A 26 -13.20 8.64 12.80
C THR A 26 -14.66 8.96 12.51
N PHE A 27 -15.42 8.02 11.96
CA PHE A 27 -16.87 8.22 11.72
C PHE A 27 -17.62 8.65 12.98
N ARG A 28 -17.35 7.99 14.12
CA ARG A 28 -18.00 8.33 15.42
C ARG A 28 -17.60 9.73 15.88
N THR A 29 -16.31 10.08 15.75
CA THR A 29 -15.77 11.37 16.21
C THR A 29 -16.33 12.53 15.40
N VAL A 30 -16.46 12.35 14.08
CA VAL A 30 -17.01 13.38 13.16
C VAL A 30 -18.55 13.41 13.20
N GLY A 31 -19.20 12.40 13.81
CA GLY A 31 -20.66 12.32 13.88
C GLY A 31 -21.32 11.78 12.62
N LEU A 32 -20.62 10.95 11.87
CA LEU A 32 -21.09 10.32 10.64
C LEU A 32 -21.62 8.89 10.90
N PRO A 33 -22.46 8.34 9.99
CA PRO A 33 -22.82 6.93 10.02
C PRO A 33 -21.56 6.04 9.96
N VAL A 34 -21.49 5.03 10.85
CA VAL A 34 -20.33 4.14 10.93
C VAL A 34 -20.46 3.04 9.88
N CYS A 35 -19.52 2.97 8.95
CA CYS A 35 -19.41 1.88 7.98
C CYS A 35 -18.95 0.58 8.65
N THR A 36 -19.25 -0.57 8.04
CA THR A 36 -18.78 -1.89 8.51
C THR A 36 -17.29 -2.04 8.30
N ARG A 37 -16.67 -3.00 9.00
CA ARG A 37 -15.25 -3.32 8.82
C ARG A 37 -14.96 -3.73 7.38
N GLU A 38 -15.82 -4.54 6.77
CA GLU A 38 -15.68 -5.00 5.39
C GLU A 38 -15.72 -3.84 4.40
N GLN A 39 -16.62 -2.88 4.60
CA GLN A 39 -16.68 -1.67 3.78
C GLN A 39 -15.39 -0.85 3.90
N CYS A 40 -14.91 -0.64 5.14
CA CYS A 40 -13.66 0.07 5.38
C CYS A 40 -12.46 -0.66 4.75
N ARG A 41 -12.38 -1.99 4.92
CA ARG A 41 -11.31 -2.83 4.36
C ARG A 41 -11.23 -2.71 2.84
N ALA A 42 -12.36 -2.72 2.15
CA ALA A 42 -12.44 -2.63 0.69
C ALA A 42 -11.87 -1.32 0.11
N MET A 43 -11.70 -0.30 0.95
CA MET A 43 -11.16 1.01 0.55
C MET A 43 -9.67 1.18 0.88
N ILE A 44 -9.04 0.21 1.55
CA ILE A 44 -7.60 0.27 1.84
C ILE A 44 -6.83 0.28 0.51
N GLY A 45 -5.84 1.14 0.40
CA GLY A 45 -5.07 1.38 -0.83
C GLY A 45 -5.37 2.73 -1.49
N LEU A 46 -6.53 3.34 -1.21
CA LEU A 46 -6.84 4.69 -1.65
C LEU A 46 -6.31 5.76 -0.67
N PRO A 47 -6.14 7.02 -1.12
CA PRO A 47 -5.91 8.16 -0.24
C PRO A 47 -7.06 8.35 0.76
N LEU A 48 -6.76 8.85 1.96
CA LEU A 48 -7.74 8.94 3.05
C LEU A 48 -8.99 9.73 2.69
N LYS A 49 -8.84 10.89 2.09
CA LYS A 49 -9.98 11.74 1.69
C LYS A 49 -10.91 11.01 0.73
N GLU A 50 -10.35 10.42 -0.32
CA GLU A 50 -11.09 9.65 -1.33
C GLU A 50 -11.77 8.43 -0.69
N THR A 51 -11.09 7.76 0.22
CA THR A 51 -11.64 6.65 1.01
C THR A 51 -12.94 7.05 1.71
N PHE A 52 -12.93 8.15 2.47
CA PHE A 52 -14.11 8.61 3.19
C PHE A 52 -15.23 9.08 2.26
N MET A 53 -14.89 9.75 1.16
CA MET A 53 -15.86 10.22 0.17
C MET A 53 -16.48 9.08 -0.66
N GLN A 54 -15.78 7.95 -0.82
CA GLN A 54 -16.36 6.76 -1.46
C GLN A 54 -17.23 5.93 -0.51
N LEU A 55 -16.90 5.93 0.77
CA LEU A 55 -17.69 5.21 1.79
C LEU A 55 -19.02 5.90 2.09
N LEU A 56 -19.06 7.23 2.06
CA LEU A 56 -20.24 8.02 2.39
C LEU A 56 -20.42 9.19 1.42
N PRO A 57 -21.67 9.59 1.13
CA PRO A 57 -21.95 10.75 0.27
C PRO A 57 -21.70 12.07 1.04
N ILE A 58 -20.43 12.35 1.31
CA ILE A 58 -19.96 13.56 2.01
C ILE A 58 -19.29 14.52 1.01
N ASP A 59 -19.25 15.79 1.35
CA ASP A 59 -18.54 16.80 0.54
C ASP A 59 -17.02 16.80 0.79
N SER A 60 -16.29 17.52 -0.04
CA SER A 60 -14.83 17.60 0.02
C SER A 60 -14.31 18.12 1.37
N ALA A 61 -14.99 19.10 1.98
CA ALA A 61 -14.58 19.66 3.27
C ALA A 61 -14.74 18.65 4.42
N THR A 62 -15.83 17.88 4.40
CA THR A 62 -16.05 16.78 5.36
C THR A 62 -15.05 15.64 5.12
N GLY A 63 -14.67 15.36 3.86
CA GLY A 63 -13.62 14.40 3.54
C GLY A 63 -12.26 14.81 4.11
N ASP A 64 -11.90 16.09 4.00
CA ASP A 64 -10.67 16.63 4.61
C ASP A 64 -10.70 16.51 6.14
N LEU A 65 -11.82 16.87 6.78
CA LEU A 65 -12.02 16.73 8.24
C LEU A 65 -11.88 15.25 8.68
N CYS A 66 -12.43 14.32 7.91
CA CYS A 66 -12.28 12.89 8.21
C CYS A 66 -10.82 12.45 8.10
N ALA A 67 -10.09 12.89 7.06
CA ALA A 67 -8.68 12.56 6.89
C ALA A 67 -7.82 13.09 8.06
N GLU A 68 -7.98 14.36 8.42
CA GLU A 68 -7.28 14.95 9.56
C GLU A 68 -7.60 14.26 10.89
N THR A 69 -8.89 13.96 11.14
CA THR A 69 -9.33 13.26 12.34
C THR A 69 -8.77 11.84 12.41
N TYR A 70 -8.73 11.15 11.26
CA TYR A 70 -8.13 9.83 11.14
C TYR A 70 -6.64 9.86 11.53
N GLU A 71 -5.88 10.80 10.97
CA GLU A 71 -4.45 10.92 11.26
C GLU A 71 -4.17 11.16 12.75
N GLN A 72 -4.99 12.00 13.40
CA GLN A 72 -4.89 12.25 14.84
C GLN A 72 -5.17 10.99 15.67
N ILE A 73 -6.23 10.25 15.34
CA ILE A 73 -6.59 9.00 16.04
C ILE A 73 -5.54 7.93 15.77
N PHE A 74 -5.11 7.78 14.50
CA PHE A 74 -4.09 6.81 14.11
C PHE A 74 -2.77 7.03 14.86
N ALA A 75 -2.33 8.28 15.00
CA ALA A 75 -1.10 8.62 15.73
C ALA A 75 -1.14 8.20 17.20
N VAL A 76 -2.33 8.20 17.82
CA VAL A 76 -2.52 7.76 19.22
C VAL A 76 -2.60 6.24 19.33
N ASP A 77 -3.29 5.60 18.39
CA ASP A 77 -3.54 4.15 18.42
C ASP A 77 -2.35 3.33 17.91
N ASN A 78 -1.55 3.89 17.01
CA ASN A 78 -0.36 3.25 16.44
C ASN A 78 0.78 3.25 17.45
N ARG A 79 0.77 2.25 18.35
CA ARG A 79 1.83 2.05 19.33
C ARG A 79 2.87 1.06 18.79
N PRO A 80 4.13 1.13 19.27
CA PRO A 80 5.13 0.12 18.90
C PRO A 80 4.60 -1.30 19.07
N GLY A 81 4.73 -2.13 18.03
CA GLY A 81 4.25 -3.50 18.02
C GLY A 81 2.72 -3.67 17.79
N ALA A 82 1.98 -2.59 17.54
CA ALA A 82 0.55 -2.68 17.21
C ALA A 82 0.28 -3.29 15.83
N VAL A 83 1.26 -3.22 14.93
CA VAL A 83 1.20 -3.74 13.56
C VAL A 83 2.38 -4.68 13.35
N GLY A 84 2.09 -5.89 12.85
CA GLY A 84 3.09 -6.87 12.43
C GLY A 84 3.38 -6.83 10.93
N MET A 85 4.49 -7.44 10.54
CA MET A 85 4.72 -7.81 9.14
C MET A 85 3.96 -9.09 8.81
N PHE A 86 3.59 -9.25 7.54
CA PHE A 86 3.16 -10.57 7.06
C PHE A 86 4.32 -11.58 7.15
N PRO A 87 4.01 -12.90 7.22
CA PRO A 87 5.02 -13.93 7.22
C PRO A 87 6.00 -13.77 6.05
N HIS A 88 7.27 -14.11 6.28
CA HIS A 88 8.36 -14.14 5.30
C HIS A 88 8.75 -12.79 4.65
N VAL A 89 8.16 -11.67 5.06
CA VAL A 89 8.47 -10.35 4.47
C VAL A 89 9.93 -9.98 4.67
N SER A 90 10.43 -10.05 5.92
CA SER A 90 11.80 -9.64 6.22
C SER A 90 12.83 -10.47 5.45
N GLU A 91 12.66 -11.80 5.47
CA GLU A 91 13.56 -12.76 4.82
C GLU A 91 13.55 -12.57 3.28
N THR A 92 12.36 -12.31 2.73
CA THR A 92 12.21 -12.11 1.27
C THR A 92 12.86 -10.82 0.82
N LEU A 93 12.62 -9.69 1.52
CA LEU A 93 13.27 -8.43 1.18
C LEU A 93 14.80 -8.52 1.33
N GLN A 94 15.28 -9.19 2.36
CA GLN A 94 16.70 -9.45 2.54
C GLN A 94 17.29 -10.27 1.37
N ALA A 95 16.63 -11.35 0.97
CA ALA A 95 17.08 -12.21 -0.13
C ALA A 95 17.10 -11.46 -1.47
N LEU A 96 16.06 -10.66 -1.76
CA LEU A 96 16.00 -9.84 -2.96
C LEU A 96 17.11 -8.79 -2.97
N HIS A 97 17.32 -8.12 -1.84
CA HIS A 97 18.41 -7.13 -1.71
C HIS A 97 19.79 -7.78 -1.91
N GLN A 98 20.03 -8.98 -1.34
CA GLN A 98 21.28 -9.73 -1.53
C GLN A 98 21.49 -10.20 -2.98
N ARG A 99 20.41 -10.45 -3.73
CA ARG A 99 20.45 -10.76 -5.16
C ARG A 99 20.68 -9.51 -6.03
N GLY A 100 20.76 -8.31 -5.45
CA GLY A 100 21.04 -7.07 -6.14
C GLY A 100 19.82 -6.37 -6.76
N TYR A 101 18.59 -6.76 -6.38
CA TYR A 101 17.39 -6.03 -6.79
C TYR A 101 17.29 -4.68 -6.07
N LEU A 102 16.87 -3.65 -6.79
CA LEU A 102 16.42 -2.40 -6.20
C LEU A 102 15.00 -2.59 -5.66
N LEU A 103 14.79 -2.25 -4.40
CA LEU A 103 13.49 -2.38 -3.75
C LEU A 103 12.95 -0.99 -3.43
N SER A 104 11.73 -0.71 -3.85
CA SER A 104 11.06 0.58 -3.64
C SER A 104 9.68 0.37 -3.03
N ILE A 105 9.14 1.42 -2.42
CA ILE A 105 7.77 1.43 -1.93
C ILE A 105 6.98 2.49 -2.67
N ALA A 106 5.75 2.14 -3.09
CA ALA A 106 4.74 3.04 -3.62
C ALA A 106 3.45 2.87 -2.81
N THR A 107 3.09 3.86 -1.99
CA THR A 107 1.99 3.73 -1.02
C THR A 107 1.12 4.97 -0.92
N SER A 108 -0.17 4.78 -0.66
CA SER A 108 -1.10 5.85 -0.30
C SER A 108 -0.95 6.34 1.15
N ARG A 109 -0.06 5.73 1.93
CA ARG A 109 0.30 6.17 3.29
C ARG A 109 1.16 7.43 3.25
N GLY A 110 0.96 8.32 4.23
CA GLY A 110 1.83 9.49 4.40
C GLY A 110 3.26 9.10 4.83
N ARG A 111 4.24 9.85 4.32
CA ARG A 111 5.69 9.58 4.47
C ARG A 111 6.14 9.37 5.92
N ALA A 112 5.77 10.26 6.83
CA ALA A 112 6.21 10.19 8.22
C ALA A 112 5.76 8.89 8.91
N SER A 113 4.51 8.46 8.65
CA SER A 113 3.95 7.23 9.16
C SER A 113 4.64 6.00 8.57
N LEU A 114 4.88 5.97 7.26
CA LEU A 114 5.59 4.88 6.59
C LEU A 114 7.01 4.70 7.14
N GLU A 115 7.78 5.79 7.24
CA GLU A 115 9.16 5.74 7.72
C GLU A 115 9.26 5.27 9.19
N ALA A 116 8.26 5.61 10.01
CA ALA A 116 8.18 5.09 11.38
C ALA A 116 8.02 3.55 11.38
N PHE A 117 7.10 3.01 10.58
CA PHE A 117 6.92 1.56 10.44
C PHE A 117 8.18 0.87 9.90
N LEU A 118 8.79 1.40 8.84
CA LEU A 118 9.99 0.79 8.26
C LEU A 118 11.16 0.74 9.26
N ARG A 119 11.29 1.74 10.13
CA ARG A 119 12.28 1.73 11.22
C ARG A 119 11.95 0.70 12.28
N ASP A 120 10.71 0.66 12.77
CA ASP A 120 10.25 -0.29 13.79
C ASP A 120 10.40 -1.74 13.32
N MET A 121 10.08 -2.00 12.05
CA MET A 121 10.19 -3.32 11.40
C MET A 121 11.61 -3.63 10.90
N GLN A 122 12.57 -2.72 11.05
CA GLN A 122 13.96 -2.86 10.59
C GLN A 122 14.09 -3.11 9.07
N LEU A 123 13.15 -2.61 8.27
CA LEU A 123 13.13 -2.80 6.81
C LEU A 123 13.82 -1.66 6.05
N MET A 124 14.09 -0.52 6.69
CA MET A 124 14.62 0.69 6.04
C MET A 124 15.90 0.42 5.26
N SER A 125 16.78 -0.47 5.72
CA SER A 125 18.06 -0.79 5.07
C SER A 125 17.92 -1.54 3.75
N TYR A 126 16.78 -2.15 3.47
CA TYR A 126 16.53 -2.85 2.21
C TYR A 126 15.88 -1.96 1.17
N ILE A 127 15.25 -0.85 1.58
CA ILE A 127 14.47 0.01 0.69
C ILE A 127 15.37 1.09 0.09
N SER A 128 15.45 1.10 -1.24
CA SER A 128 16.29 2.02 -2.01
C SER A 128 15.59 3.33 -2.34
N HIS A 129 14.25 3.34 -2.42
CA HIS A 129 13.44 4.53 -2.72
C HIS A 129 12.02 4.40 -2.16
N ILE A 130 11.41 5.53 -1.85
CA ILE A 130 10.06 5.61 -1.31
C ILE A 130 9.30 6.70 -2.05
N VAL A 131 8.12 6.34 -2.57
CA VAL A 131 7.14 7.29 -3.10
C VAL A 131 5.83 7.10 -2.33
N THR A 132 5.32 8.19 -1.79
CA THR A 132 4.10 8.24 -0.99
C THR A 132 3.05 9.11 -1.67
N VAL A 133 1.82 9.11 -1.15
CA VAL A 133 0.77 10.02 -1.62
C VAL A 133 1.19 11.50 -1.60
N ASN A 134 2.14 11.86 -0.72
CA ASN A 134 2.61 13.24 -0.60
C ASN A 134 3.59 13.67 -1.71
N ASP A 135 4.07 12.74 -2.53
CA ASP A 135 5.12 12.98 -3.53
C ASP A 135 4.58 13.07 -4.96
N VAL A 136 3.28 12.86 -5.16
CA VAL A 136 2.63 12.79 -6.47
C VAL A 136 1.37 13.64 -6.52
N GLU A 137 0.96 14.05 -7.73
CA GLU A 137 -0.31 14.76 -7.93
C GLU A 137 -1.51 13.80 -7.93
N ARG A 138 -1.32 12.60 -8.49
CA ARG A 138 -2.37 11.59 -8.63
C ARG A 138 -1.91 10.29 -7.97
N ALA A 139 -2.64 9.89 -6.95
CA ALA A 139 -2.40 8.64 -6.26
C ALA A 139 -2.92 7.42 -7.06
N LYS A 140 -2.76 6.22 -6.51
CA LYS A 140 -3.34 4.97 -7.05
C LYS A 140 -4.81 5.17 -7.42
N PRO A 141 -5.27 4.73 -8.56
CA PRO A 141 -4.61 3.83 -9.54
C PRO A 141 -3.81 4.51 -10.65
N TYR A 142 -3.54 5.81 -10.55
CA TYR A 142 -2.71 6.52 -11.53
C TYR A 142 -1.25 6.06 -11.45
N PRO A 143 -0.48 6.11 -12.56
CA PRO A 143 0.87 5.55 -12.63
C PRO A 143 1.94 6.40 -11.94
N ASP A 144 1.62 7.59 -11.48
CA ASP A 144 2.54 8.65 -11.06
C ASP A 144 3.61 8.16 -10.06
N MET A 145 3.25 7.28 -9.09
CA MET A 145 4.22 6.76 -8.11
C MET A 145 5.23 5.80 -8.76
N VAL A 146 4.77 4.96 -9.68
CA VAL A 146 5.62 4.04 -10.43
C VAL A 146 6.51 4.83 -11.37
N ASP A 147 5.96 5.77 -12.14
CA ASP A 147 6.70 6.63 -13.08
C ASP A 147 7.79 7.45 -12.38
N THR A 148 7.48 7.98 -11.18
CA THR A 148 8.45 8.67 -10.33
C THR A 148 9.61 7.75 -9.96
N THR A 149 9.31 6.50 -9.56
CA THR A 149 10.31 5.50 -9.20
C THR A 149 11.16 5.08 -10.40
N LEU A 150 10.53 4.82 -11.56
CA LEU A 150 11.22 4.49 -12.81
C LEU A 150 12.20 5.61 -13.24
N SER A 151 11.73 6.85 -13.16
CA SER A 151 12.52 8.04 -13.50
C SER A 151 13.72 8.20 -12.57
N HIS A 152 13.51 7.99 -11.26
CA HIS A 152 14.56 8.08 -10.24
C HIS A 152 15.72 7.11 -10.53
N PHE A 153 15.42 5.85 -10.82
CA PHE A 153 16.43 4.82 -11.09
C PHE A 153 16.86 4.74 -12.56
N ARG A 154 16.15 5.39 -13.48
CA ARG A 154 16.34 5.29 -14.94
C ARG A 154 16.22 3.84 -15.41
N ILE A 155 15.23 3.13 -14.89
CA ILE A 155 14.92 1.74 -15.24
C ILE A 155 13.68 1.74 -16.12
N SER A 156 13.67 0.85 -17.11
CA SER A 156 12.53 0.71 -18.00
C SER A 156 11.39 -0.12 -17.38
N PRO A 157 10.14 0.10 -17.81
CA PRO A 157 8.97 -0.62 -17.27
C PRO A 157 9.11 -2.15 -17.36
N GLU A 158 9.67 -2.68 -18.46
CA GLU A 158 9.84 -4.13 -18.66
C GLU A 158 10.79 -4.79 -17.64
N ASP A 159 11.66 -4.01 -17.00
CA ASP A 159 12.59 -4.47 -15.96
C ASP A 159 12.02 -4.31 -14.54
N THR A 160 10.73 -3.97 -14.39
CA THR A 160 10.09 -3.62 -13.14
C THR A 160 8.89 -4.50 -12.84
N LEU A 161 8.69 -4.82 -11.56
CA LEU A 161 7.52 -5.51 -11.01
C LEU A 161 6.86 -4.64 -9.93
N MET A 162 5.56 -4.39 -10.07
CA MET A 162 4.71 -3.82 -9.01
C MET A 162 4.04 -4.95 -8.23
N VAL A 163 4.17 -4.95 -6.92
CA VAL A 163 3.61 -5.95 -6.00
C VAL A 163 2.64 -5.26 -5.04
N GLY A 164 1.41 -5.75 -4.97
CA GLY A 164 0.39 -5.18 -4.09
C GLY A 164 -0.78 -6.13 -3.83
N ASP A 165 -1.59 -5.79 -2.84
CA ASP A 165 -2.75 -6.59 -2.42
C ASP A 165 -4.10 -5.99 -2.83
N ALA A 166 -4.12 -4.76 -3.33
CA ALA A 166 -5.32 -4.08 -3.77
C ALA A 166 -5.43 -4.01 -5.30
N ILE A 167 -6.66 -3.95 -5.82
CA ILE A 167 -6.91 -3.71 -7.25
C ILE A 167 -6.23 -2.45 -7.76
N TYR A 168 -6.09 -1.44 -6.91
CA TYR A 168 -5.47 -0.15 -7.22
C TYR A 168 -3.97 -0.26 -7.51
N ASP A 169 -3.28 -1.24 -6.90
CA ASP A 169 -1.86 -1.53 -7.15
C ASP A 169 -1.65 -2.13 -8.53
N ILE A 170 -2.48 -3.10 -8.87
CA ILE A 170 -2.43 -3.77 -10.17
C ILE A 170 -2.75 -2.78 -11.30
N GLN A 171 -3.81 -1.97 -11.11
CA GLN A 171 -4.16 -0.93 -12.07
C GLN A 171 -3.04 0.13 -12.22
N MET A 172 -2.42 0.57 -11.12
CA MET A 172 -1.28 1.49 -11.16
C MET A 172 -0.09 0.90 -11.93
N GLY A 173 0.23 -0.38 -11.67
CA GLY A 173 1.28 -1.09 -12.40
C GLY A 173 1.00 -1.18 -13.90
N HIS A 174 -0.20 -1.59 -14.29
CA HIS A 174 -0.63 -1.64 -15.69
C HIS A 174 -0.61 -0.27 -16.37
N ASN A 175 -1.10 0.76 -15.68
CA ASN A 175 -1.11 2.12 -16.20
C ASN A 175 0.31 2.67 -16.43
N ALA A 176 1.30 2.19 -15.67
CA ALA A 176 2.72 2.51 -15.84
C ALA A 176 3.43 1.57 -16.82
N GLY A 177 2.76 0.54 -17.34
CA GLY A 177 3.33 -0.44 -18.27
C GLY A 177 4.34 -1.41 -17.64
N VAL A 178 4.33 -1.57 -16.31
CA VAL A 178 5.17 -2.54 -15.59
C VAL A 178 4.43 -3.85 -15.38
N ARG A 179 5.18 -4.95 -15.14
CA ARG A 179 4.56 -6.21 -14.72
C ARG A 179 3.98 -6.08 -13.31
N THR A 180 2.96 -6.88 -13.03
CA THR A 180 2.20 -6.83 -11.79
C THR A 180 2.15 -8.17 -11.07
N CYS A 181 2.16 -8.14 -9.76
CA CYS A 181 1.99 -9.31 -8.90
C CYS A 181 1.00 -8.99 -7.79
N GLY A 182 -0.14 -9.64 -7.82
CA GLY A 182 -1.14 -9.56 -6.74
C GLY A 182 -0.80 -10.54 -5.62
N VAL A 183 -0.90 -10.09 -4.36
CA VAL A 183 -0.81 -10.96 -3.19
C VAL A 183 -2.20 -11.21 -2.61
N THR A 184 -2.48 -12.44 -2.16
CA THR A 184 -3.82 -12.85 -1.71
C THR A 184 -3.98 -12.85 -0.18
N TYR A 185 -2.90 -12.67 0.55
CA TYR A 185 -2.91 -12.66 2.02
C TYR A 185 -3.28 -11.29 2.62
N GLY A 186 -3.37 -10.24 1.80
CA GLY A 186 -3.72 -8.87 2.19
C GLY A 186 -5.22 -8.58 2.19
N ASN A 187 -5.59 -7.38 1.74
CA ASN A 187 -6.98 -6.89 1.77
C ASN A 187 -7.82 -7.39 0.59
N GLY A 188 -7.20 -7.54 -0.60
CA GLY A 188 -7.85 -8.04 -1.81
C GLY A 188 -8.02 -9.56 -1.82
N THR A 189 -8.80 -10.05 -2.79
CA THR A 189 -9.02 -11.47 -3.01
C THR A 189 -8.37 -11.94 -4.31
N ARG A 190 -8.15 -13.26 -4.44
CA ARG A 190 -7.64 -13.87 -5.67
C ARG A 190 -8.51 -13.51 -6.88
N GLU A 191 -9.83 -13.59 -6.71
CA GLU A 191 -10.80 -13.28 -7.78
C GLU A 191 -10.68 -11.82 -8.24
N GLN A 192 -10.41 -10.89 -7.31
CA GLN A 192 -10.17 -9.49 -7.66
C GLN A 192 -8.86 -9.32 -8.44
N MET A 193 -7.78 -10.02 -8.06
CA MET A 193 -6.51 -9.99 -8.78
C MET A 193 -6.64 -10.59 -10.19
N GLU A 194 -7.37 -11.69 -10.33
CA GLU A 194 -7.69 -12.30 -11.62
C GLU A 194 -8.54 -11.36 -12.50
N ALA A 195 -9.56 -10.73 -11.91
CA ALA A 195 -10.41 -9.77 -12.63
C ALA A 195 -9.65 -8.52 -13.10
N CYS A 196 -8.61 -8.11 -12.36
CA CYS A 196 -7.71 -7.02 -12.76
C CYS A 196 -6.60 -7.47 -13.71
N ALA A 197 -6.56 -8.76 -14.10
CA ALA A 197 -5.55 -9.35 -14.98
C ALA A 197 -4.11 -9.17 -14.45
N ALA A 198 -3.88 -9.34 -13.15
CA ALA A 198 -2.53 -9.36 -12.58
C ALA A 198 -1.66 -10.41 -13.30
N ASP A 199 -0.45 -10.05 -13.72
CA ASP A 199 0.44 -10.96 -14.46
C ASP A 199 0.86 -12.17 -13.62
N HIS A 200 0.98 -11.97 -12.30
CA HIS A 200 1.27 -13.01 -11.33
C HIS A 200 0.35 -12.86 -10.11
N ILE A 201 0.01 -13.98 -9.48
CA ILE A 201 -0.74 -14.00 -8.21
C ILE A 201 -0.06 -15.00 -7.29
N ILE A 202 0.32 -14.55 -6.09
CA ILE A 202 1.03 -15.34 -5.08
C ILE A 202 0.27 -15.35 -3.75
N ASP A 203 0.38 -16.45 -3.00
CA ASP A 203 -0.26 -16.61 -1.69
C ASP A 203 0.72 -16.39 -0.52
N ASP A 204 2.00 -16.30 -0.82
CA ASP A 204 3.07 -15.97 0.12
C ASP A 204 4.08 -15.07 -0.58
N ILE A 205 4.56 -14.05 0.12
CA ILE A 205 5.55 -13.12 -0.46
C ILE A 205 6.85 -13.81 -0.86
N ALA A 206 7.21 -14.92 -0.20
CA ALA A 206 8.40 -15.70 -0.52
C ALA A 206 8.36 -16.28 -1.95
N ASP A 207 7.17 -16.48 -2.52
CA ASP A 207 7.02 -16.98 -3.89
C ASP A 207 7.56 -16.02 -4.94
N ILE A 208 7.71 -14.73 -4.62
CA ILE A 208 8.32 -13.75 -5.52
C ILE A 208 9.75 -14.13 -5.91
N LEU A 209 10.47 -14.85 -5.03
CA LEU A 209 11.84 -15.30 -5.28
C LEU A 209 11.97 -16.30 -6.46
N ASN A 210 10.83 -16.88 -6.88
CA ASN A 210 10.73 -17.77 -8.03
C ASN A 210 10.30 -17.04 -9.31
N LEU A 211 9.83 -15.79 -9.20
CA LEU A 211 9.35 -14.97 -10.32
C LEU A 211 10.43 -14.07 -10.90
N VAL A 212 11.53 -13.84 -10.14
CA VAL A 212 12.54 -12.83 -10.42
C VAL A 212 13.95 -13.40 -10.42
#